data_45c3f5d10a75eab2f4e52c3478db320d
#
_entry.id   45c3f5d10a75eab2f4e52c3478db320d
#
_cell.length_a   1.000
_cell.length_b   1.000
_cell.length_c   1.000
_cell.angle_alpha   90.00
_cell.angle_beta   90.00
_cell.angle_gamma   90.00
#
_symmetry.space_group_name_H-M   'P 1'
#
loop_
_entity.id
_entity.type
_entity.pdbx_description
1 polymer ?
#
loop_
_entity_poly.entity_id
_entity_poly.type
_entity_poly.pdbx_seq_one_letter_code
_entity_poly.pdbx_strand_id
1 'polypeptide(L)'
;MAYWLLKTEPDEYSWNDQVKRGAKGEAWTGVRNFTARRYLKEMKKGDKFFFYHTGDDKQIVGIGEVVRESFPDPTAAKNEAWVAVQTAAEKSLPKTVTLAAVKAESKLKEMALVKYGRLSVQPVTEEEWKLVCKMGGLK
;
A
#
# COMPACT_ATOMS: atom_id res chain seq x y z
N MET A 1 -1.16 3.66 15.82
CA MET A 1 -1.53 3.27 14.44
C MET A 1 -0.33 3.46 13.52
N ALA A 2 -0.06 2.46 12.70
CA ALA A 2 1.03 2.55 11.73
C ALA A 2 0.48 2.83 10.34
N TYR A 3 1.32 3.38 9.48
CA TYR A 3 0.99 3.71 8.09
C TYR A 3 1.91 2.97 7.14
N TRP A 4 1.35 2.56 6.02
CA TRP A 4 2.03 1.72 5.04
C TRP A 4 1.73 2.19 3.62
N LEU A 5 2.46 1.64 2.66
CA LEU A 5 2.19 1.81 1.24
C LEU A 5 2.31 0.43 0.59
N LEU A 6 1.29 0.06 -0.17
CA LEU A 6 1.24 -1.22 -0.89
C LEU A 6 1.18 -0.94 -2.38
N LYS A 7 2.05 -1.59 -3.14
CA LYS A 7 2.14 -1.41 -4.59
C LYS A 7 1.52 -2.58 -5.32
N THR A 8 0.79 -2.27 -6.39
CA THR A 8 0.23 -3.30 -7.27
C THR A 8 0.20 -2.78 -8.70
N GLU A 9 0.29 -3.73 -9.65
CA GLU A 9 0.11 -3.42 -11.06
C GLU A 9 -1.39 -3.29 -11.33
N PRO A 10 -1.86 -2.15 -11.88
CA PRO A 10 -3.31 -1.96 -12.06
C PRO A 10 -3.96 -2.97 -13.01
N ASP A 11 -3.19 -3.56 -13.93
CA ASP A 11 -3.71 -4.61 -14.81
C ASP A 11 -3.96 -5.92 -14.05
N GLU A 12 -3.30 -6.12 -12.91
CA GLU A 12 -3.50 -7.31 -12.08
C GLU A 12 -4.53 -7.07 -10.99
N TYR A 13 -4.41 -5.95 -10.28
CA TYR A 13 -5.34 -5.60 -9.20
C TYR A 13 -5.33 -4.09 -9.01
N SER A 14 -6.41 -3.43 -9.48
CA SER A 14 -6.52 -1.97 -9.45
C SER A 14 -7.24 -1.45 -8.21
N TRP A 15 -7.18 -0.14 -8.01
CA TRP A 15 -7.96 0.53 -6.96
C TRP A 15 -9.46 0.29 -7.15
N ASN A 16 -9.94 0.30 -8.41
CA ASN A 16 -11.34 0.00 -8.69
C ASN A 16 -11.70 -1.42 -8.24
N ASP A 17 -10.81 -2.38 -8.45
CA ASP A 17 -11.01 -3.76 -7.97
C ASP A 17 -11.12 -3.77 -6.44
N GLN A 18 -10.24 -3.04 -5.76
CA GLN A 18 -10.26 -2.97 -4.29
C GLN A 18 -11.58 -2.35 -3.79
N VAL A 19 -12.05 -1.28 -4.42
CA VAL A 19 -13.30 -0.61 -4.05
C VAL A 19 -14.47 -1.59 -4.21
N LYS A 20 -14.49 -2.38 -5.26
CA LYS A 20 -15.56 -3.37 -5.51
C LYS A 20 -15.62 -4.46 -4.45
N ARG A 21 -14.52 -4.74 -3.75
CA ARG A 21 -14.50 -5.76 -2.68
C ARG A 21 -15.23 -5.28 -1.42
N GLY A 22 -15.54 -3.99 -1.32
CA GLY A 22 -16.27 -3.43 -0.19
C GLY A 22 -15.53 -3.55 1.14
N ALA A 23 -16.29 -3.53 2.23
CA ALA A 23 -15.74 -3.61 3.58
C ALA A 23 -15.09 -4.95 3.90
N LYS A 24 -15.54 -6.02 3.25
CA LYS A 24 -14.96 -7.35 3.41
C LYS A 24 -13.51 -7.38 2.89
N GLY A 25 -13.27 -6.65 1.82
CA GLY A 25 -11.95 -6.51 1.24
C GLY A 25 -11.43 -7.74 0.50
N GLU A 26 -10.13 -7.76 0.31
CA GLU A 26 -9.44 -8.81 -0.43
C GLU A 26 -8.10 -9.12 0.25
N ALA A 27 -7.68 -10.37 0.17
CA ALA A 27 -6.36 -10.76 0.64
C ALA A 27 -5.29 -10.18 -0.28
N TRP A 28 -4.28 -9.54 0.30
CA TRP A 28 -3.15 -9.00 -0.46
C TRP A 28 -2.11 -10.10 -0.63
N THR A 29 -2.21 -10.82 -1.75
CA THR A 29 -1.41 -12.01 -2.02
C THR A 29 -0.24 -11.74 -2.97
N GLY A 30 0.62 -12.72 -3.14
CA GLY A 30 1.66 -12.68 -4.16
C GLY A 30 2.93 -11.95 -3.76
N VAL A 31 3.05 -11.50 -2.51
CA VAL A 31 4.26 -10.83 -2.03
C VAL A 31 5.36 -11.88 -1.85
N ARG A 32 6.48 -11.72 -2.56
CA ARG A 32 7.57 -12.71 -2.62
C ARG A 32 8.94 -12.11 -2.31
N ASN A 33 8.97 -11.06 -1.49
CA ASN A 33 10.19 -10.39 -1.02
C ASN A 33 10.26 -10.50 0.49
N PHE A 34 11.41 -10.87 1.04
CA PHE A 34 11.56 -11.12 2.47
C PHE A 34 11.34 -9.87 3.32
N THR A 35 11.81 -8.71 2.86
CA THR A 35 11.60 -7.44 3.57
C THR A 35 10.12 -7.06 3.57
N ALA A 36 9.46 -7.18 2.41
CA ALA A 36 8.03 -6.91 2.28
C ALA A 36 7.22 -7.85 3.18
N ARG A 37 7.58 -9.13 3.24
CA ARG A 37 6.93 -10.11 4.11
C ARG A 37 7.02 -9.68 5.57
N ARG A 38 8.21 -9.23 5.99
CA ARG A 38 8.41 -8.76 7.37
C ARG A 38 7.45 -7.61 7.69
N TYR A 39 7.29 -6.66 6.78
CA TYR A 39 6.37 -5.54 6.97
C TYR A 39 4.91 -6.01 7.04
N LEU A 40 4.51 -6.94 6.18
CA LEU A 40 3.15 -7.51 6.26
C LEU A 40 2.88 -8.10 7.63
N LYS A 41 3.87 -8.80 8.22
CA LYS A 41 3.73 -9.39 9.54
C LYS A 41 3.64 -8.34 10.66
N GLU A 42 4.16 -7.14 10.43
CA GLU A 42 4.10 -6.04 11.41
C GLU A 42 2.79 -5.29 11.35
N MET A 43 2.01 -5.42 10.28
CA MET A 43 0.74 -4.72 10.13
C MET A 43 -0.28 -5.17 11.15
N LYS A 44 -1.03 -4.20 11.69
CA LYS A 44 -2.09 -4.44 12.66
C LYS A 44 -3.43 -4.08 12.07
N LYS A 45 -4.47 -4.79 12.50
CA LYS A 45 -5.84 -4.43 12.12
C LYS A 45 -6.10 -2.97 12.48
N GLY A 46 -6.61 -2.21 11.52
CA GLY A 46 -6.86 -0.78 11.68
C GLY A 46 -5.77 0.11 11.13
N ASP A 47 -4.59 -0.45 10.81
CA ASP A 47 -3.55 0.34 10.16
C ASP A 47 -4.03 0.80 8.79
N LYS A 48 -3.56 1.97 8.35
CA LYS A 48 -3.93 2.54 7.06
C LYS A 48 -2.78 2.39 6.08
N PHE A 49 -3.12 2.32 4.79
CA PHE A 49 -2.09 2.25 3.76
C PHE A 49 -2.47 3.07 2.53
N PHE A 50 -1.45 3.56 1.84
CA PHE A 50 -1.63 4.14 0.51
C PHE A 50 -1.66 3.03 -0.52
N PHE A 51 -2.63 3.08 -1.41
CA PHE A 51 -2.75 2.16 -2.53
C PHE A 51 -2.03 2.78 -3.72
N TYR A 52 -0.97 2.12 -4.19
CA TYR A 52 -0.10 2.66 -5.24
C TYR A 52 -0.19 1.80 -6.50
N HIS A 53 -0.43 2.43 -7.65
CA HIS A 53 -0.38 1.78 -8.95
C HIS A 53 1.03 1.86 -9.52
N THR A 54 1.62 0.71 -9.86
CA THR A 54 2.91 0.63 -10.54
C THR A 54 2.74 0.70 -12.07
N GLY A 55 3.78 0.37 -12.82
CA GLY A 55 3.73 0.39 -14.27
C GLY A 55 3.75 1.81 -14.79
N ASP A 56 2.88 2.10 -15.74
CA ASP A 56 2.83 3.42 -16.36
C ASP A 56 2.19 4.48 -15.47
N ASP A 57 1.29 4.07 -14.55
CA ASP A 57 0.58 5.01 -13.68
C ASP A 57 1.49 5.70 -12.67
N LYS A 58 2.28 4.93 -11.94
CA LYS A 58 3.22 5.42 -10.91
C LYS A 58 2.61 6.50 -10.03
N GLN A 59 1.52 6.16 -9.33
CA GLN A 59 0.80 7.13 -8.50
C GLN A 59 0.05 6.48 -7.35
N ILE A 60 -0.13 7.25 -6.28
CA ILE A 60 -0.97 6.88 -5.15
C ILE A 60 -2.40 7.30 -5.49
N VAL A 61 -3.34 6.37 -5.40
CA VAL A 61 -4.72 6.61 -5.86
C VAL A 61 -5.76 6.57 -4.75
N GLY A 62 -5.44 5.95 -3.62
CA GLY A 62 -6.42 5.82 -2.55
C GLY A 62 -5.81 5.42 -1.24
N ILE A 63 -6.66 5.37 -0.22
CA ILE A 63 -6.30 4.94 1.13
C ILE A 63 -7.13 3.70 1.45
N GLY A 64 -6.45 2.65 1.92
CA GLY A 64 -7.08 1.45 2.40
C GLY A 64 -6.81 1.22 3.88
N GLU A 65 -7.41 0.17 4.38
CA GLU A 65 -7.27 -0.24 5.78
C GLU A 65 -6.96 -1.72 5.86
N VAL A 66 -6.09 -2.10 6.80
CA VAL A 66 -5.83 -3.51 7.11
C VAL A 66 -6.98 -3.99 8.00
N VAL A 67 -7.75 -4.95 7.49
CA VAL A 67 -8.93 -5.47 8.20
C VAL A 67 -8.68 -6.83 8.84
N ARG A 68 -7.57 -7.49 8.49
CA ARG A 68 -7.11 -8.73 9.13
C ARG A 68 -5.59 -8.79 9.06
N GLU A 69 -4.98 -9.10 10.20
CA GLU A 69 -3.53 -9.24 10.31
C GLU A 69 -3.02 -10.47 9.54
N SER A 70 -1.71 -10.59 9.39
CA SER A 70 -1.10 -11.57 8.48
C SER A 70 -1.56 -13.01 8.73
N PHE A 71 -1.74 -13.73 7.65
CA PHE A 71 -2.09 -15.15 7.61
C PHE A 71 -1.34 -15.78 6.43
N PRO A 72 -1.25 -17.13 6.40
CA PRO A 72 -0.54 -17.79 5.29
C PRO A 72 -1.15 -17.39 3.94
N ASP A 73 -0.30 -17.03 2.99
CA ASP A 73 -0.74 -16.64 1.64
C ASP A 73 -1.32 -17.87 0.93
N PRO A 74 -2.61 -17.84 0.56
CA PRO A 74 -3.24 -19.00 -0.10
C PRO A 74 -2.69 -19.31 -1.49
N THR A 75 -1.94 -18.37 -2.10
CA THR A 75 -1.34 -18.59 -3.43
C THR A 75 0.07 -19.19 -3.33
N ALA A 76 0.63 -19.30 -2.12
CA ALA A 76 1.96 -19.85 -1.92
C ALA A 76 1.90 -21.37 -1.78
N ALA A 77 3.02 -22.03 -2.08
CA ALA A 77 3.16 -23.46 -1.86
C ALA A 77 3.11 -23.75 -0.34
N LYS A 78 2.62 -24.93 0.04
CA LYS A 78 2.41 -25.29 1.45
C LYS A 78 3.69 -25.24 2.30
N ASN A 79 4.83 -25.45 1.68
CA ASN A 79 6.12 -25.45 2.39
C ASN A 79 6.78 -24.07 2.41
N GLU A 80 6.11 -23.04 1.88
CA GLU A 80 6.64 -21.68 1.84
C GLU A 80 5.93 -20.81 2.88
N ALA A 81 6.71 -19.97 3.56
CA ALA A 81 6.21 -19.14 4.65
C ALA A 81 5.80 -17.74 4.20
N TRP A 82 5.21 -17.61 3.01
CA TRP A 82 4.70 -16.33 2.52
C TRP A 82 3.36 -16.02 3.18
N VAL A 83 3.12 -14.73 3.40
CA VAL A 83 1.93 -14.28 4.12
C VAL A 83 1.16 -13.24 3.33
N ALA A 84 -0.09 -13.06 3.68
CA ALA A 84 -0.98 -12.02 3.16
C ALA A 84 -1.63 -11.31 4.33
N VAL A 85 -2.15 -10.10 4.06
CA VAL A 85 -3.05 -9.41 4.98
C VAL A 85 -4.36 -9.15 4.23
N GLN A 86 -5.45 -9.02 4.97
CA GLN A 86 -6.73 -8.66 4.36
C GLN A 86 -6.84 -7.14 4.32
N THR A 87 -7.17 -6.60 3.15
CA THR A 87 -7.24 -5.15 2.93
C THR A 87 -8.60 -4.74 2.42
N ALA A 88 -9.04 -3.53 2.78
CA ALA A 88 -10.29 -2.97 2.27
C ALA A 88 -10.03 -1.50 1.89
N ALA A 89 -10.80 -1.00 0.92
CA ALA A 89 -10.73 0.41 0.54
C ALA A 89 -11.39 1.26 1.62
N GLU A 90 -10.78 2.41 1.91
CA GLU A 90 -11.38 3.38 2.82
C GLU A 90 -11.89 4.59 2.03
N LYS A 91 -11.01 5.26 1.28
CA LYS A 91 -11.41 6.41 0.47
C LYS A 91 -10.45 6.63 -0.69
N SER A 92 -10.99 7.12 -1.81
CA SER A 92 -10.17 7.55 -2.94
C SER A 92 -9.55 8.91 -2.64
N LEU A 93 -8.35 9.17 -3.16
CA LEU A 93 -7.79 10.51 -3.08
C LEU A 93 -8.51 11.40 -4.08
N PRO A 94 -8.95 12.62 -3.68
CA PRO A 94 -9.53 13.57 -4.64
C PRO A 94 -8.61 13.87 -5.81
N LYS A 95 -7.30 13.87 -5.54
CA LYS A 95 -6.25 14.07 -6.53
C LYS A 95 -5.21 12.99 -6.34
N THR A 96 -4.85 12.27 -7.40
CA THR A 96 -3.80 11.26 -7.30
C THR A 96 -2.45 11.94 -7.05
N VAL A 97 -1.57 11.23 -6.32
CA VAL A 97 -0.25 11.76 -6.02
C VAL A 97 0.77 10.92 -6.78
N THR A 98 1.36 11.54 -7.83
CA THR A 98 2.29 10.83 -8.69
C THR A 98 3.65 10.63 -8.01
N LEU A 99 4.39 9.63 -8.46
CA LEU A 99 5.77 9.43 -8.00
C LEU A 99 6.62 10.66 -8.29
N ALA A 100 6.41 11.30 -9.46
CA ALA A 100 7.12 12.53 -9.81
C ALA A 100 6.86 13.64 -8.80
N ALA A 101 5.61 13.80 -8.36
CA ALA A 101 5.26 14.81 -7.36
C ALA A 101 5.92 14.51 -6.00
N VAL A 102 5.97 13.24 -5.60
CA VAL A 102 6.62 12.83 -4.37
C VAL A 102 8.12 13.12 -4.44
N LYS A 103 8.77 12.78 -5.55
CA LYS A 103 10.20 13.05 -5.74
C LYS A 103 10.52 14.55 -5.77
N ALA A 104 9.59 15.37 -6.24
CA ALA A 104 9.78 16.81 -6.30
C ALA A 104 9.60 17.50 -4.93
N GLU A 105 8.98 16.82 -3.97
CA GLU A 105 8.75 17.38 -2.64
C GLU A 105 9.94 17.09 -1.73
N SER A 106 10.69 18.13 -1.38
CA SER A 106 11.93 17.98 -0.58
C SER A 106 11.70 17.31 0.77
N LYS A 107 10.51 17.49 1.36
CA LYS A 107 10.17 16.89 2.66
C LYS A 107 9.94 15.39 2.58
N LEU A 108 9.80 14.84 1.36
CA LEU A 108 9.57 13.41 1.14
C LEU A 108 10.79 12.69 0.57
N LYS A 109 11.95 13.35 0.53
CA LYS A 109 13.16 12.76 -0.06
C LYS A 109 13.61 11.47 0.64
N GLU A 110 13.28 11.30 1.91
CA GLU A 110 13.65 10.11 2.69
C GLU A 110 12.54 9.05 2.71
N MET A 111 11.40 9.31 2.07
CA MET A 111 10.31 8.36 2.02
C MET A 111 10.75 7.08 1.32
N ALA A 112 10.30 5.93 1.84
CA ALA A 112 10.66 4.63 1.27
C ALA A 112 10.29 4.53 -0.21
N LEU A 113 9.19 5.15 -0.63
CA LEU A 113 8.76 5.17 -2.04
C LEU A 113 9.83 5.76 -2.95
N VAL A 114 10.57 6.76 -2.47
CA VAL A 114 11.66 7.40 -3.22
C VAL A 114 12.94 6.56 -3.15
N LYS A 115 13.26 6.05 -1.96
CA LYS A 115 14.54 5.38 -1.71
C LYS A 115 14.56 3.92 -2.15
N TYR A 116 13.45 3.23 -2.07
CA TYR A 116 13.35 1.78 -2.33
C TYR A 116 12.29 1.50 -3.39
N GLY A 117 12.58 1.90 -4.62
CA GLY A 117 11.63 1.83 -5.73
C GLY A 117 11.09 0.44 -6.05
N ARG A 118 11.80 -0.62 -5.65
CA ARG A 118 11.39 -2.00 -5.93
C ARG A 118 10.70 -2.70 -4.77
N LEU A 119 10.64 -2.05 -3.61
CA LEU A 119 9.99 -2.63 -2.44
C LEU A 119 8.49 -2.40 -2.52
N SER A 120 7.70 -3.48 -2.59
CA SER A 120 6.25 -3.41 -2.83
C SER A 120 5.42 -3.16 -1.58
N VAL A 121 6.00 -3.36 -0.40
CA VAL A 121 5.33 -3.09 0.89
C VAL A 121 6.28 -2.24 1.69
N GLN A 122 5.84 -1.04 2.05
CA GLN A 122 6.73 -0.04 2.64
C GLN A 122 6.10 0.61 3.86
N PRO A 123 6.91 0.94 4.87
CA PRO A 123 6.43 1.78 5.98
C PRO A 123 6.37 3.24 5.52
N VAL A 124 5.44 3.99 6.11
CA VAL A 124 5.27 5.42 5.88
C VAL A 124 5.23 6.08 7.24
N THR A 125 6.02 7.14 7.44
CA THR A 125 5.98 7.88 8.71
C THR A 125 4.71 8.70 8.80
N GLU A 126 4.33 9.08 10.01
CA GLU A 126 3.13 9.90 10.21
C GLU A 126 3.22 11.23 9.46
N GLU A 127 4.40 11.84 9.47
CA GLU A 127 4.62 13.12 8.79
C GLU A 127 4.49 12.98 7.28
N GLU A 128 5.09 11.91 6.71
CA GLU A 128 4.95 11.60 5.29
C GLU A 128 3.48 11.34 4.93
N TRP A 129 2.79 10.60 5.78
CA TRP A 129 1.37 10.29 5.58
C TRP A 129 0.54 11.57 5.48
N LYS A 130 0.70 12.46 6.45
CA LYS A 130 -0.05 13.73 6.48
C LYS A 130 0.22 14.59 5.25
N LEU A 131 1.49 14.67 4.85
CA LEU A 131 1.88 15.47 3.70
C LEU A 131 1.33 14.91 2.40
N VAL A 132 1.42 13.61 2.19
CA VAL A 132 0.88 12.97 0.99
C VAL A 132 -0.64 13.12 0.94
N CYS A 133 -1.33 12.95 2.08
CA CYS A 133 -2.77 13.17 2.14
C CYS A 133 -3.14 14.59 1.70
N LYS A 134 -2.39 15.58 2.18
CA LYS A 134 -2.60 16.97 1.79
C LYS A 134 -2.37 17.17 0.30
N MET A 135 -1.29 16.59 -0.25
CA MET A 135 -1.01 16.64 -1.69
C MET A 135 -2.13 16.00 -2.49
N GLY A 136 -2.78 14.98 -1.93
CA GLY A 136 -3.91 14.28 -2.56
C GLY A 136 -5.25 14.97 -2.40
N GLY A 137 -5.27 16.15 -1.80
CA GLY A 137 -6.50 16.93 -1.66
C GLY A 137 -7.31 16.65 -0.41
N LEU A 138 -6.77 15.91 0.56
CA LEU A 138 -7.39 15.67 1.86
C LEU A 138 -6.94 16.75 2.84
N LYS A 139 -7.80 17.04 3.79
CA LYS A 139 -7.50 18.06 4.81
C LYS A 139 -6.84 17.47 6.04
#